data_fcbe1c606ab79774c5e76592c7ca4129
#
_entry.id   fcbe1c606ab79774c5e76592c7ca4129
#
_cell.length_a   1.000
_cell.length_b   1.000
_cell.length_c   1.000
_cell.angle_alpha   90.00
_cell.angle_beta   90.00
_cell.angle_gamma   90.00
#
_symmetry.space_group_name_H-M   'P 1'
#
loop_
_entity.id
_entity.type
_entity.pdbx_description
1 polymer ?
#
loop_
_entity_poly.entity_id
_entity_poly.type
_entity_poly.pdbx_seq_one_letter_code
_entity_poly.pdbx_strand_id
1 'polypeptide(L)'
;MVSSTTSQSIHGASRPNLFKVALQSQSSNTNAAVMLPSQAAQRKINNAPPSPTRKALPSSSRTSDEAQDERKSVTLPEQISVPKQFHLGMFEIGRPLGKGKFGRVYLARERTTGFICALKVLHKNELQAGRVEKQVRREIEIQSNLRHPNILQLYGHFHDSKRVFLILEFAGKGELYKHLRKESRFPEWKAAQYIAQMASALRYLHRKHVIHRDIKPENILVGIHGEIKISDFGWSVHAPNNRRKTMCGTLDYLPPEMIKPGTSDNFYNEKVDLWSLGVLTYEFLVGEAPFEDTPVMTQRRIARADMSIPSWVSPEATDLIKKLLVLDPEKRIPLEQIQQHPWIIKHCVKGERASNREKDGTWPFASVGVRDFLLWRHSNNH
;
A
#
# COMPACT_ATOMS: atom_id res chain seq x y z
N MET A 1 -0.69 -7.34 -68.37
CA MET A 1 -1.40 -8.09 -67.32
C MET A 1 -0.79 -7.66 -65.99
N VAL A 2 -1.47 -6.80 -65.28
CA VAL A 2 -1.02 -6.22 -64.01
C VAL A 2 -1.90 -6.78 -62.91
N SER A 3 -1.32 -7.53 -62.03
CA SER A 3 -2.03 -8.09 -60.85
C SER A 3 -1.81 -7.14 -59.66
N SER A 4 -2.88 -6.54 -59.23
CA SER A 4 -2.96 -5.69 -58.04
C SER A 4 -3.17 -6.57 -56.80
N THR A 5 -2.25 -6.57 -55.86
CA THR A 5 -2.40 -7.19 -54.51
C THR A 5 -2.93 -6.15 -53.54
N THR A 6 -4.13 -6.40 -53.06
CA THR A 6 -4.84 -5.59 -52.05
C THR A 6 -4.34 -5.97 -50.67
N SER A 7 -3.73 -5.02 -49.93
CA SER A 7 -3.40 -5.20 -48.52
C SER A 7 -4.62 -4.91 -47.66
N GLN A 8 -5.06 -5.96 -46.93
CA GLN A 8 -6.09 -5.85 -45.89
C GLN A 8 -5.47 -5.35 -44.60
N SER A 9 -5.93 -4.21 -44.13
CA SER A 9 -5.65 -3.65 -42.80
C SER A 9 -6.44 -4.45 -41.76
N ILE A 10 -5.73 -5.08 -40.82
CA ILE A 10 -6.32 -5.76 -39.67
C ILE A 10 -6.67 -4.69 -38.63
N HIS A 11 -7.97 -4.46 -38.43
CA HIS A 11 -8.51 -3.63 -37.37
C HIS A 11 -8.25 -4.32 -36.01
N GLY A 12 -7.57 -3.62 -35.11
CA GLY A 12 -7.33 -4.05 -33.74
C GLY A 12 -8.63 -4.19 -32.95
N ALA A 13 -8.94 -5.38 -32.53
CA ALA A 13 -10.04 -5.68 -31.62
C ALA A 13 -9.75 -5.05 -30.26
N SER A 14 -10.61 -4.14 -29.81
CA SER A 14 -10.61 -3.58 -28.45
C SER A 14 -10.91 -4.69 -27.45
N ARG A 15 -9.98 -4.90 -26.51
CA ARG A 15 -10.08 -5.89 -25.42
C ARG A 15 -11.29 -5.58 -24.52
N PRO A 16 -12.12 -6.56 -24.15
CA PRO A 16 -13.22 -6.39 -23.21
C PRO A 16 -12.68 -6.13 -21.79
N ASN A 17 -13.34 -5.21 -21.10
CA ASN A 17 -13.03 -4.76 -19.76
C ASN A 17 -13.32 -5.88 -18.74
N LEU A 18 -12.31 -6.63 -18.30
CA LEU A 18 -12.37 -7.80 -17.40
C LEU A 18 -12.98 -7.51 -16.01
N PHE A 19 -13.23 -6.22 -15.68
CA PHE A 19 -13.87 -5.81 -14.43
C PHE A 19 -15.36 -6.22 -14.29
N LYS A 20 -16.03 -6.64 -15.38
CA LYS A 20 -17.44 -7.07 -15.31
C LYS A 20 -17.66 -8.51 -14.85
N VAL A 21 -16.68 -9.38 -14.97
CA VAL A 21 -16.85 -10.82 -14.68
C VAL A 21 -16.76 -11.14 -13.18
N ALA A 22 -15.99 -10.39 -12.40
CA ALA A 22 -15.85 -10.64 -10.97
C ALA A 22 -17.08 -10.22 -10.11
N LEU A 23 -18.03 -9.47 -10.68
CA LEU A 23 -19.23 -9.01 -9.98
C LEU A 23 -20.47 -9.90 -10.22
N GLN A 24 -20.47 -10.77 -11.22
CA GLN A 24 -21.63 -11.64 -11.53
C GLN A 24 -21.66 -12.95 -10.74
N SER A 25 -20.57 -13.37 -10.11
CA SER A 25 -20.52 -14.62 -9.33
C SER A 25 -20.99 -14.49 -7.87
N GLN A 26 -21.45 -13.30 -7.43
CA GLN A 26 -21.91 -13.09 -6.04
C GLN A 26 -23.44 -12.91 -5.88
N SER A 27 -24.24 -13.06 -6.93
CA SER A 27 -25.69 -12.79 -6.86
C SER A 27 -26.61 -14.03 -6.90
N SER A 28 -26.11 -15.22 -6.63
CA SER A 28 -26.98 -16.41 -6.54
C SER A 28 -26.64 -17.22 -5.28
N ASN A 29 -27.18 -16.82 -4.15
CA ASN A 29 -27.58 -17.69 -3.05
C ASN A 29 -28.34 -16.86 -2.00
N THR A 30 -29.64 -16.73 -2.19
CA THR A 30 -30.62 -16.40 -1.16
C THR A 30 -31.63 -17.53 -1.12
N ASN A 31 -31.87 -18.00 0.08
CA ASN A 31 -33.00 -18.76 0.61
C ASN A 31 -32.66 -20.12 1.20
N ALA A 32 -32.48 -20.14 2.50
CA ALA A 32 -33.03 -21.17 3.35
C ALA A 32 -33.18 -20.58 4.77
N ALA A 33 -34.44 -20.34 5.13
CA ALA A 33 -34.86 -20.04 6.48
C ALA A 33 -34.83 -21.34 7.29
N VAL A 34 -34.21 -21.33 8.47
CA VAL A 34 -34.49 -22.32 9.53
C VAL A 34 -34.53 -21.60 10.86
N MET A 35 -35.59 -21.94 11.59
CA MET A 35 -36.15 -21.44 12.82
C MET A 35 -35.22 -21.54 14.04
N LEU A 36 -35.42 -20.62 14.98
CA LEU A 36 -34.95 -20.66 16.36
C LEU A 36 -35.58 -21.83 17.15
N PRO A 37 -34.95 -22.23 18.23
CA PRO A 37 -35.66 -22.33 19.50
C PRO A 37 -35.00 -21.54 20.64
N SER A 38 -35.90 -21.15 21.51
CA SER A 38 -35.77 -20.31 22.69
C SER A 38 -35.24 -21.04 23.93
N GLN A 39 -34.84 -20.20 24.89
CA GLN A 39 -34.91 -20.31 26.36
C GLN A 39 -33.76 -20.92 27.18
N ALA A 40 -33.29 -20.05 28.03
CA ALA A 40 -33.16 -20.10 29.48
C ALA A 40 -31.95 -20.85 30.11
N ALA A 41 -31.14 -20.07 30.78
CA ALA A 41 -30.88 -20.26 32.22
C ALA A 41 -29.97 -19.16 32.79
N GLN A 42 -30.52 -18.39 33.70
CA GLN A 42 -29.80 -17.51 34.63
C GLN A 42 -29.01 -18.36 35.62
N ARG A 43 -27.75 -17.99 35.91
CA ARG A 43 -27.15 -18.19 37.22
C ARG A 43 -26.20 -17.06 37.57
N LYS A 44 -26.57 -16.32 38.61
CA LYS A 44 -25.77 -15.40 39.41
C LYS A 44 -24.65 -16.20 40.12
N ILE A 45 -23.44 -15.66 40.18
CA ILE A 45 -22.57 -15.79 41.34
C ILE A 45 -21.74 -14.50 41.45
N ASN A 46 -21.97 -13.76 42.53
CA ASN A 46 -21.11 -12.72 43.10
C ASN A 46 -19.83 -13.36 43.61
N ASN A 47 -18.69 -12.70 43.49
CA ASN A 47 -17.72 -12.53 44.59
C ASN A 47 -16.51 -11.72 44.08
N ALA A 48 -16.35 -10.54 44.65
CA ALA A 48 -15.12 -9.76 44.63
C ALA A 48 -14.29 -10.10 45.89
N PRO A 49 -12.99 -10.18 45.82
CA PRO A 49 -12.13 -10.13 47.02
C PRO A 49 -11.52 -8.73 47.20
N PRO A 50 -11.15 -8.37 48.45
CA PRO A 50 -10.91 -7.00 48.87
C PRO A 50 -9.47 -6.55 48.72
N SER A 51 -9.30 -5.21 48.59
CA SER A 51 -8.02 -4.49 48.59
C SER A 51 -7.31 -4.55 49.95
N PRO A 52 -5.99 -4.59 49.99
CA PRO A 52 -5.25 -4.44 51.23
C PRO A 52 -4.95 -2.99 51.57
N THR A 53 -5.17 -2.70 52.83
CA THR A 53 -5.06 -1.46 53.57
C THR A 53 -3.62 -0.92 53.66
N ARG A 54 -3.49 0.37 53.49
CA ARG A 54 -2.32 1.18 53.82
C ARG A 54 -2.09 1.23 55.31
N LYS A 55 -0.88 0.93 55.80
CA LYS A 55 -0.40 1.30 57.16
C LYS A 55 0.51 2.53 57.06
N ALA A 56 0.27 3.49 57.95
CA ALA A 56 0.97 4.71 58.11
C ALA A 56 2.03 4.67 59.20
N LEU A 57 3.14 5.38 58.96
CA LEU A 57 4.01 6.14 59.90
C LEU A 57 4.95 5.38 60.88
N PRO A 58 6.09 6.00 61.30
CA PRO A 58 6.18 7.36 61.82
C PRO A 58 7.41 8.20 61.39
N SER A 59 7.27 9.49 61.65
CA SER A 59 8.18 10.61 61.53
C SER A 59 9.39 10.54 62.47
N SER A 60 10.55 11.05 62.01
CA SER A 60 11.52 11.68 62.91
C SER A 60 12.19 12.85 62.23
N SER A 61 12.12 13.96 62.91
CA SER A 61 12.72 15.28 62.65
C SER A 61 14.24 15.26 62.75
N ARG A 62 14.92 16.06 61.90
CA ARG A 62 16.03 16.96 62.32
C ARG A 62 16.33 18.00 61.26
N THR A 63 16.40 19.20 61.71
CA THR A 63 16.81 20.50 61.25
C THR A 63 18.22 20.56 60.71
N SER A 64 18.47 21.36 59.65
CA SER A 64 19.31 22.57 59.61
C SER A 64 19.58 23.02 58.16
N ASP A 65 19.15 24.22 57.89
CA ASP A 65 19.79 25.40 57.32
C ASP A 65 20.44 25.41 55.92
N GLU A 66 19.91 26.37 55.17
CA GLU A 66 20.57 27.31 54.26
C GLU A 66 21.00 26.81 52.86
N ALA A 67 20.27 27.27 51.84
CA ALA A 67 20.69 28.26 50.84
C ALA A 67 19.61 28.39 49.74
N GLN A 68 19.09 29.59 49.62
CA GLN A 68 18.20 30.04 48.56
C GLN A 68 18.97 30.07 47.24
N ASP A 69 18.49 29.31 46.24
CA ASP A 69 18.76 29.59 44.83
C ASP A 69 17.41 29.58 44.09
N GLU A 70 16.84 30.75 43.92
CA GLU A 70 15.62 30.98 43.13
C GLU A 70 15.89 30.73 41.65
N ARG A 71 15.78 29.49 41.20
CA ARG A 71 15.58 29.20 39.76
C ARG A 71 14.11 29.34 39.44
N LYS A 72 13.74 30.52 38.92
CA LYS A 72 12.46 30.74 38.21
C LYS A 72 12.35 29.73 37.10
N SER A 73 11.57 28.65 37.31
CA SER A 73 11.11 27.79 36.28
C SER A 73 10.15 28.60 35.40
N VAL A 74 10.64 29.02 34.23
CA VAL A 74 9.80 29.56 33.16
C VAL A 74 9.00 28.36 32.61
N THR A 75 7.82 28.17 33.15
CA THR A 75 6.81 27.29 32.58
C THR A 75 6.39 27.90 31.24
N LEU A 76 6.94 27.39 30.13
CA LEU A 76 6.40 27.67 28.80
C LEU A 76 4.95 27.21 28.81
N PRO A 77 3.99 28.08 28.42
CA PRO A 77 2.59 27.64 28.31
C PRO A 77 2.54 26.53 27.28
N GLU A 78 2.13 25.36 27.74
CA GLU A 78 1.80 24.21 26.87
C GLU A 78 0.70 24.70 25.93
N GLN A 79 1.05 25.09 24.72
CA GLN A 79 0.07 25.38 23.66
C GLN A 79 -0.67 24.09 23.36
N ILE A 80 -1.85 23.95 23.95
CA ILE A 80 -2.83 22.92 23.59
C ILE A 80 -3.10 23.13 22.10
N SER A 81 -2.46 22.33 21.25
CA SER A 81 -2.69 22.35 19.81
C SER A 81 -4.09 21.86 19.56
N VAL A 82 -5.04 22.79 19.33
CA VAL A 82 -6.39 22.44 18.89
C VAL A 82 -6.26 21.65 17.60
N PRO A 83 -6.83 20.44 17.50
CA PRO A 83 -6.74 19.63 16.29
C PRO A 83 -7.26 20.42 15.10
N LYS A 84 -6.44 20.59 14.05
CA LYS A 84 -6.79 21.34 12.85
C LYS A 84 -7.99 20.68 12.18
N GLN A 85 -9.16 21.31 12.22
CA GLN A 85 -10.35 20.84 11.58
C GLN A 85 -10.31 21.20 10.08
N PHE A 86 -10.10 20.21 9.22
CA PHE A 86 -10.05 20.42 7.78
C PHE A 86 -11.43 20.61 7.18
N HIS A 87 -11.57 21.49 6.19
CA HIS A 87 -12.76 21.68 5.38
C HIS A 87 -12.38 22.11 3.93
N LEU A 88 -13.31 21.95 3.01
CA LEU A 88 -13.05 22.16 1.56
C LEU A 88 -12.59 23.58 1.24
N GLY A 89 -13.06 24.61 1.95
CA GLY A 89 -12.66 25.99 1.75
C GLY A 89 -11.18 26.29 2.01
N MET A 90 -10.46 25.38 2.70
CA MET A 90 -9.01 25.49 2.92
C MET A 90 -8.19 25.13 1.68
N PHE A 91 -8.81 24.54 0.66
CA PHE A 91 -8.11 24.01 -0.51
C PHE A 91 -8.52 24.76 -1.79
N GLU A 92 -7.54 25.07 -2.61
CA GLU A 92 -7.72 25.45 -4.00
C GLU A 92 -7.62 24.18 -4.85
N ILE A 93 -8.70 23.87 -5.61
CA ILE A 93 -8.79 22.64 -6.38
C ILE A 93 -8.25 22.90 -7.78
N GLY A 94 -7.24 22.13 -8.17
CA GLY A 94 -6.62 22.16 -9.49
C GLY A 94 -7.18 21.10 -10.44
N ARG A 95 -6.35 20.68 -11.41
CA ARG A 95 -6.74 19.70 -12.43
C ARG A 95 -7.03 18.30 -11.81
N PRO A 96 -7.92 17.51 -12.46
CA PRO A 96 -8.09 16.11 -12.09
C PRO A 96 -6.80 15.31 -12.35
N LEU A 97 -6.44 14.42 -11.44
CA LEU A 97 -5.30 13.49 -11.52
C LEU A 97 -5.73 12.12 -11.99
N GLY A 98 -6.95 11.68 -11.58
CA GLY A 98 -7.48 10.37 -11.92
C GLY A 98 -8.94 10.20 -11.51
N LYS A 99 -9.56 9.14 -12.03
CA LYS A 99 -10.92 8.72 -11.67
C LYS A 99 -10.82 7.34 -11.02
N GLY A 100 -11.19 7.26 -9.74
CA GLY A 100 -11.34 6.00 -9.02
C GLY A 100 -12.75 5.41 -9.16
N LYS A 101 -12.99 4.25 -8.56
CA LYS A 101 -14.27 3.54 -8.59
C LYS A 101 -15.40 4.35 -7.93
N PHE A 102 -15.11 5.07 -6.85
CA PHE A 102 -16.10 5.76 -6.00
C PHE A 102 -15.88 7.28 -5.95
N GLY A 103 -15.20 7.84 -6.95
CA GLY A 103 -14.94 9.28 -6.97
C GLY A 103 -13.75 9.67 -7.84
N ARG A 104 -13.20 10.85 -7.58
CA ARG A 104 -12.09 11.43 -8.36
C ARG A 104 -10.99 11.95 -7.46
N VAL A 105 -9.79 11.99 -8.00
CA VAL A 105 -8.61 12.57 -7.36
C VAL A 105 -8.26 13.87 -8.07
N TYR A 106 -8.03 14.94 -7.31
CA TYR A 106 -7.67 16.25 -7.83
C TYR A 106 -6.31 16.68 -7.26
N LEU A 107 -5.53 17.40 -8.05
CA LEU A 107 -4.45 18.22 -7.51
C LEU A 107 -5.07 19.31 -6.64
N ALA A 108 -4.51 19.57 -5.47
CA ALA A 108 -5.00 20.63 -4.61
C ALA A 108 -3.84 21.34 -3.93
N ARG A 109 -4.07 22.63 -3.60
CA ARG A 109 -3.15 23.47 -2.83
C ARG A 109 -3.85 23.94 -1.56
N GLU A 110 -3.25 23.72 -0.41
CA GLU A 110 -3.73 24.33 0.84
C GLU A 110 -3.44 25.83 0.81
N ARG A 111 -4.47 26.66 1.04
CA ARG A 111 -4.43 28.12 0.77
C ARG A 111 -3.48 28.89 1.67
N THR A 112 -3.38 28.48 2.93
CA THR A 112 -2.58 29.22 3.93
C THR A 112 -1.08 28.96 3.75
N THR A 113 -0.70 27.69 3.56
CA THR A 113 0.71 27.28 3.51
C THR A 113 1.25 27.14 2.09
N GLY A 114 0.36 27.07 1.10
CA GLY A 114 0.72 26.74 -0.29
C GLY A 114 1.08 25.26 -0.50
N PHE A 115 0.83 24.40 0.50
CA PHE A 115 1.17 22.98 0.43
C PHE A 115 0.40 22.27 -0.67
N ILE A 116 1.14 21.56 -1.55
CA ILE A 116 0.57 20.81 -2.66
C ILE A 116 0.26 19.37 -2.21
N CYS A 117 -0.96 18.93 -2.47
CA CYS A 117 -1.44 17.60 -2.13
C CYS A 117 -2.36 17.03 -3.23
N ALA A 118 -2.74 15.76 -3.09
CA ALA A 118 -3.80 15.14 -3.86
C ALA A 118 -5.05 15.03 -2.99
N LEU A 119 -6.19 15.50 -3.48
CA LEU A 119 -7.46 15.41 -2.78
C LEU A 119 -8.34 14.32 -3.45
N LYS A 120 -8.46 13.16 -2.79
CA LYS A 120 -9.34 12.06 -3.21
C LYS A 120 -10.75 12.34 -2.67
N VAL A 121 -11.69 12.53 -3.58
CA VAL A 121 -13.10 12.87 -3.28
C VAL A 121 -13.94 11.63 -3.52
N LEU A 122 -14.62 11.13 -2.49
CA LEU A 122 -15.46 9.94 -2.51
C LEU A 122 -16.91 10.35 -2.27
N HIS A 123 -17.85 9.85 -3.07
CA HIS A 123 -19.28 10.17 -2.93
C HIS A 123 -19.97 9.17 -1.98
N LYS A 124 -20.59 9.66 -0.92
CA LYS A 124 -21.23 8.83 0.12
C LYS A 124 -22.30 7.89 -0.44
N ASN A 125 -23.12 8.37 -1.40
CA ASN A 125 -24.14 7.56 -2.06
C ASN A 125 -23.50 6.39 -2.87
N GLU A 126 -22.37 6.60 -3.54
CA GLU A 126 -21.65 5.54 -4.26
C GLU A 126 -21.04 4.53 -3.29
N LEU A 127 -20.53 4.99 -2.15
CA LEU A 127 -19.99 4.12 -1.09
C LEU A 127 -21.09 3.24 -0.49
N GLN A 128 -22.28 3.81 -0.23
CA GLN A 128 -23.45 3.10 0.27
C GLN A 128 -23.97 2.08 -0.74
N ALA A 129 -24.17 2.50 -1.99
CA ALA A 129 -24.58 1.62 -3.08
C ALA A 129 -23.61 0.45 -3.29
N GLY A 130 -22.30 0.71 -3.17
CA GLY A 130 -21.25 -0.29 -3.26
C GLY A 130 -21.03 -1.12 -1.97
N ARG A 131 -21.70 -0.78 -0.87
CA ARG A 131 -21.52 -1.40 0.46
C ARG A 131 -20.08 -1.40 0.97
N VAL A 132 -19.30 -0.37 0.61
CA VAL A 132 -17.86 -0.29 0.89
C VAL A 132 -17.46 0.71 1.98
N GLU A 133 -18.43 1.29 2.69
CA GLU A 133 -18.16 2.29 3.74
C GLU A 133 -17.20 1.77 4.82
N LYS A 134 -17.42 0.52 5.27
CA LYS A 134 -16.51 -0.13 6.25
C LYS A 134 -15.10 -0.30 5.72
N GLN A 135 -14.97 -0.56 4.41
CA GLN A 135 -13.69 -0.69 3.73
C GLN A 135 -12.95 0.64 3.71
N VAL A 136 -13.63 1.73 3.32
CA VAL A 136 -13.05 3.09 3.30
C VAL A 136 -12.65 3.55 4.71
N ARG A 137 -13.47 3.29 5.74
CA ARG A 137 -13.09 3.59 7.13
C ARG A 137 -11.80 2.87 7.54
N ARG A 138 -11.68 1.59 7.20
CA ARG A 138 -10.48 0.79 7.48
C ARG A 138 -9.27 1.30 6.69
N GLU A 139 -9.43 1.68 5.42
CA GLU A 139 -8.38 2.30 4.60
C GLU A 139 -7.83 3.56 5.31
N ILE A 140 -8.72 4.45 5.76
CA ILE A 140 -8.36 5.67 6.48
C ILE A 140 -7.65 5.33 7.80
N GLU A 141 -8.19 4.43 8.60
CA GLU A 141 -7.64 4.02 9.88
C GLU A 141 -6.21 3.45 9.73
N ILE A 142 -6.02 2.52 8.80
CA ILE A 142 -4.71 1.92 8.54
C ILE A 142 -3.74 2.98 8.02
N GLN A 143 -4.09 3.67 6.93
CA GLN A 143 -3.18 4.57 6.22
C GLN A 143 -2.80 5.80 7.04
N SER A 144 -3.70 6.32 7.91
CA SER A 144 -3.40 7.45 8.78
C SER A 144 -2.27 7.18 9.79
N ASN A 145 -2.04 5.90 10.12
CA ASN A 145 -1.00 5.45 11.06
C ASN A 145 0.31 5.00 10.38
N LEU A 146 0.40 5.12 9.06
CA LEU A 146 1.58 4.72 8.30
C LEU A 146 2.47 5.93 7.95
N ARG A 147 3.78 5.77 8.16
CA ARG A 147 4.81 6.77 7.83
C ARG A 147 6.03 6.05 7.27
N HIS A 148 6.18 6.05 5.95
CA HIS A 148 7.32 5.42 5.26
C HIS A 148 7.56 6.11 3.91
N PRO A 149 8.81 6.33 3.46
CA PRO A 149 9.11 7.05 2.21
C PRO A 149 8.49 6.41 0.96
N ASN A 150 8.25 5.10 0.97
CA ASN A 150 7.66 4.35 -0.15
C ASN A 150 6.20 3.94 0.08
N ILE A 151 5.50 4.61 0.98
CA ILE A 151 4.05 4.49 1.19
C ILE A 151 3.43 5.87 1.01
N LEU A 152 2.37 5.94 0.20
CA LEU A 152 1.64 7.18 -0.02
C LEU A 152 1.06 7.71 1.29
N GLN A 153 1.48 8.92 1.69
CA GLN A 153 1.09 9.50 2.96
C GLN A 153 -0.37 9.96 2.93
N LEU A 154 -1.15 9.60 3.93
CA LEU A 154 -2.44 10.23 4.26
C LEU A 154 -2.19 11.30 5.34
N TYR A 155 -2.38 12.56 4.99
CA TYR A 155 -2.18 13.71 5.90
C TYR A 155 -3.40 13.96 6.78
N GLY A 156 -4.59 13.60 6.31
CA GLY A 156 -5.84 13.77 7.04
C GLY A 156 -7.05 13.48 6.17
N HIS A 157 -8.22 13.60 6.77
CA HIS A 157 -9.48 13.46 6.07
C HIS A 157 -10.55 14.37 6.69
N PHE A 158 -11.57 14.66 5.93
CA PHE A 158 -12.78 15.38 6.38
C PHE A 158 -13.96 14.96 5.52
N HIS A 159 -15.15 15.40 5.86
CA HIS A 159 -16.36 15.08 5.11
C HIS A 159 -17.36 16.23 5.13
N ASP A 160 -18.21 16.30 4.12
CA ASP A 160 -19.43 17.10 4.10
C ASP A 160 -20.68 16.19 4.13
N SER A 161 -21.85 16.74 3.87
CA SER A 161 -23.11 15.98 3.81
C SER A 161 -23.10 14.88 2.74
N LYS A 162 -22.40 15.08 1.63
CA LYS A 162 -22.46 14.23 0.42
C LYS A 162 -21.14 13.49 0.12
N ARG A 163 -20.00 13.93 0.66
CA ARG A 163 -18.67 13.47 0.24
C ARG A 163 -17.75 13.21 1.42
N VAL A 164 -16.76 12.33 1.21
CA VAL A 164 -15.59 12.14 2.06
C VAL A 164 -14.35 12.58 1.27
N PHE A 165 -13.44 13.30 1.90
CA PHE A 165 -12.23 13.83 1.31
C PHE A 165 -11.01 13.25 2.03
N LEU A 166 -10.06 12.69 1.27
CA LEU A 166 -8.77 12.23 1.78
C LEU A 166 -7.70 13.17 1.26
N ILE A 167 -6.89 13.73 2.16
CA ILE A 167 -5.76 14.60 1.85
C ILE A 167 -4.52 13.72 1.76
N LEU A 168 -4.07 13.44 0.54
CA LEU A 168 -2.99 12.51 0.23
C LEU A 168 -1.73 13.23 -0.26
N GLU A 169 -0.60 12.58 -0.12
CA GLU A 169 0.64 12.96 -0.78
C GLU A 169 0.45 13.05 -2.30
N PHE A 170 1.06 14.05 -2.93
CA PHE A 170 1.05 14.19 -4.38
C PHE A 170 2.23 13.45 -5.01
N ALA A 171 1.97 12.35 -5.69
CA ALA A 171 2.95 11.59 -6.46
C ALA A 171 3.00 12.14 -7.91
N GLY A 172 3.98 13.02 -8.17
CA GLY A 172 4.01 13.88 -9.37
C GLY A 172 4.17 13.15 -10.70
N LYS A 173 4.75 11.94 -10.72
CA LYS A 173 4.92 11.13 -11.95
C LYS A 173 3.76 10.15 -12.19
N GLY A 174 2.78 10.05 -11.26
CA GLY A 174 1.54 9.28 -11.43
C GLY A 174 1.72 7.76 -11.29
N GLU A 175 0.89 6.98 -11.96
CA GLU A 175 0.78 5.54 -11.80
C GLU A 175 1.96 4.78 -12.44
N LEU A 176 2.57 3.86 -11.70
CA LEU A 176 3.66 3.01 -12.18
C LEU A 176 3.23 2.13 -13.37
N TYR A 177 1.98 1.67 -13.37
CA TYR A 177 1.40 0.95 -14.48
C TYR A 177 1.56 1.67 -15.82
N LYS A 178 1.34 3.00 -15.87
CA LYS A 178 1.50 3.79 -17.10
C LYS A 178 2.94 3.83 -17.58
N HIS A 179 3.91 3.87 -16.64
CA HIS A 179 5.33 3.79 -16.97
C HIS A 179 5.70 2.43 -17.55
N LEU A 180 5.24 1.35 -16.89
CA LEU A 180 5.50 -0.02 -17.36
C LEU A 180 4.90 -0.25 -18.76
N ARG A 181 3.67 0.17 -18.99
CA ARG A 181 3.02 0.06 -20.31
C ARG A 181 3.74 0.84 -21.40
N LYS A 182 4.28 2.04 -21.08
CA LYS A 182 5.04 2.87 -22.03
C LYS A 182 6.39 2.24 -22.38
N GLU A 183 7.09 1.66 -21.40
CA GLU A 183 8.42 1.08 -21.57
C GLU A 183 8.37 -0.39 -21.98
N SER A 184 7.17 -1.00 -22.01
CA SER A 184 6.91 -2.42 -22.20
C SER A 184 7.49 -3.30 -21.08
N ARG A 185 8.73 -3.06 -20.66
CA ARG A 185 9.41 -3.68 -19.52
C ARG A 185 10.47 -2.73 -18.99
N PHE A 186 10.84 -2.87 -17.72
CA PHE A 186 11.92 -2.08 -17.15
C PHE A 186 13.28 -2.75 -17.33
N PRO A 187 14.36 -1.97 -17.51
CA PRO A 187 15.71 -2.49 -17.41
C PRO A 187 15.97 -3.00 -15.97
N GLU A 188 16.83 -4.00 -15.82
CA GLU A 188 17.06 -4.69 -14.53
C GLU A 188 17.45 -3.74 -13.39
N TRP A 189 18.30 -2.75 -13.66
CA TRP A 189 18.69 -1.77 -12.65
C TRP A 189 17.50 -0.98 -12.08
N LYS A 190 16.53 -0.63 -12.92
CA LYS A 190 15.32 0.11 -12.52
C LYS A 190 14.35 -0.79 -11.78
N ALA A 191 14.14 -2.02 -12.30
CA ALA A 191 13.32 -3.03 -11.64
C ALA A 191 13.86 -3.37 -10.25
N ALA A 192 15.16 -3.62 -10.11
CA ALA A 192 15.79 -3.91 -8.83
C ALA A 192 15.63 -2.78 -7.81
N GLN A 193 15.82 -1.51 -8.23
CA GLN A 193 15.59 -0.36 -7.35
C GLN A 193 14.14 -0.24 -6.88
N TYR A 194 13.18 -0.50 -7.74
CA TYR A 194 11.76 -0.50 -7.35
C TYR A 194 11.44 -1.66 -6.42
N ILE A 195 11.94 -2.87 -6.69
CA ILE A 195 11.72 -4.04 -5.83
C ILE A 195 12.38 -3.87 -4.45
N ALA A 196 13.55 -3.26 -4.37
CA ALA A 196 14.19 -2.93 -3.10
C ALA A 196 13.33 -1.97 -2.26
N GLN A 197 12.74 -0.95 -2.89
CA GLN A 197 11.83 -0.01 -2.24
C GLN A 197 10.52 -0.69 -1.80
N MET A 198 9.94 -1.55 -2.65
CA MET A 198 8.78 -2.37 -2.31
C MET A 198 9.04 -3.27 -1.11
N ALA A 199 10.17 -3.99 -1.09
CA ALA A 199 10.55 -4.85 0.01
C ALA A 199 10.72 -4.07 1.33
N SER A 200 11.29 -2.84 1.27
CA SER A 200 11.38 -1.95 2.43
C SER A 200 10.02 -1.54 2.97
N ALA A 201 9.11 -1.13 2.09
CA ALA A 201 7.75 -0.72 2.46
C ALA A 201 6.93 -1.90 3.02
N LEU A 202 6.98 -3.07 2.39
CA LEU A 202 6.29 -4.27 2.87
C LEU A 202 6.83 -4.72 4.24
N ARG A 203 8.15 -4.68 4.45
CA ARG A 203 8.75 -4.97 5.76
C ARG A 203 8.24 -4.02 6.84
N TYR A 204 8.09 -2.73 6.54
CA TYR A 204 7.50 -1.76 7.46
C TYR A 204 6.03 -2.09 7.76
N LEU A 205 5.21 -2.44 6.74
CA LEU A 205 3.81 -2.83 6.91
C LEU A 205 3.68 -4.08 7.78
N HIS A 206 4.44 -5.13 7.47
CA HIS A 206 4.39 -6.41 8.20
C HIS A 206 4.81 -6.25 9.67
N ARG A 207 5.82 -5.42 9.97
CA ARG A 207 6.20 -5.07 11.36
C ARG A 207 5.09 -4.33 12.11
N LYS A 208 4.16 -3.68 11.41
CA LYS A 208 2.94 -3.08 11.98
C LYS A 208 1.72 -4.01 11.89
N HIS A 209 1.94 -5.28 11.58
CA HIS A 209 0.88 -6.28 11.41
C HIS A 209 -0.15 -5.88 10.34
N VAL A 210 0.26 -5.12 9.32
CA VAL A 210 -0.57 -4.75 8.18
C VAL A 210 -0.18 -5.61 6.98
N ILE A 211 -1.16 -6.30 6.40
CA ILE A 211 -1.04 -7.06 5.15
C ILE A 211 -1.75 -6.25 4.07
N HIS A 212 -1.08 -5.97 2.95
CA HIS A 212 -1.62 -5.14 1.87
C HIS A 212 -2.63 -5.87 1.00
N ARG A 213 -2.31 -7.07 0.52
CA ARG A 213 -3.15 -8.02 -0.23
C ARG A 213 -3.55 -7.63 -1.65
N ASP A 214 -3.16 -6.48 -2.16
CA ASP A 214 -3.42 -6.05 -3.54
C ASP A 214 -2.22 -5.28 -4.13
N ILE A 215 -1.02 -5.89 -4.00
CA ILE A 215 0.22 -5.37 -4.60
C ILE A 215 0.18 -5.63 -6.10
N LYS A 216 0.19 -4.54 -6.89
CA LYS A 216 0.22 -4.55 -8.36
C LYS A 216 0.62 -3.16 -8.89
N PRO A 217 1.05 -3.01 -10.17
CA PRO A 217 1.50 -1.74 -10.72
C PRO A 217 0.47 -0.61 -10.67
N GLU A 218 -0.83 -0.92 -10.71
CA GLU A 218 -1.92 0.06 -10.64
C GLU A 218 -2.01 0.72 -9.25
N ASN A 219 -1.63 0.00 -8.20
CA ASN A 219 -1.66 0.47 -6.81
C ASN A 219 -0.33 1.05 -6.35
N ILE A 220 0.59 1.30 -7.29
CA ILE A 220 1.88 1.93 -7.02
C ILE A 220 1.96 3.23 -7.81
N LEU A 221 2.29 4.30 -7.12
CA LEU A 221 2.54 5.61 -7.72
C LEU A 221 4.03 5.89 -7.75
N VAL A 222 4.43 6.87 -8.58
CA VAL A 222 5.81 7.34 -8.68
C VAL A 222 5.86 8.79 -8.25
N GLY A 223 6.69 9.08 -7.26
CA GLY A 223 6.93 10.42 -6.74
C GLY A 223 7.76 11.27 -7.69
N ILE A 224 7.94 12.54 -7.33
CA ILE A 224 8.63 13.51 -8.18
C ILE A 224 10.10 13.16 -8.45
N HIS A 225 10.75 12.50 -7.48
CA HIS A 225 12.15 12.05 -7.60
C HIS A 225 12.29 10.65 -8.21
N GLY A 226 11.17 10.00 -8.59
CA GLY A 226 11.17 8.67 -9.17
C GLY A 226 11.08 7.53 -8.16
N GLU A 227 10.90 7.84 -6.87
CA GLU A 227 10.63 6.87 -5.82
C GLU A 227 9.22 6.29 -5.97
N ILE A 228 9.04 5.01 -5.59
CA ILE A 228 7.71 4.40 -5.59
C ILE A 228 6.96 4.75 -4.29
N LYS A 229 5.63 4.79 -4.40
CA LYS A 229 4.68 5.01 -3.31
C LYS A 229 3.57 3.96 -3.38
N ILE A 230 3.54 3.02 -2.45
CA ILE A 230 2.42 2.07 -2.33
C ILE A 230 1.16 2.85 -1.95
N SER A 231 0.08 2.62 -2.66
CA SER A 231 -1.22 3.27 -2.48
C SER A 231 -2.35 2.23 -2.47
N ASP A 232 -3.58 2.68 -2.23
CA ASP A 232 -4.80 1.87 -2.19
C ASP A 232 -4.78 0.77 -1.12
N PHE A 233 -5.03 1.18 0.11
CA PHE A 233 -5.15 0.31 1.28
C PHE A 233 -6.56 -0.28 1.47
N GLY A 234 -7.42 -0.17 0.45
CA GLY A 234 -8.82 -0.62 0.51
C GLY A 234 -8.98 -2.12 0.77
N TRP A 235 -8.02 -2.94 0.40
CA TRP A 235 -7.98 -4.37 0.72
C TRP A 235 -7.09 -4.72 1.91
N SER A 236 -6.38 -3.76 2.49
CA SER A 236 -5.45 -4.00 3.59
C SER A 236 -6.16 -4.38 4.88
N VAL A 237 -5.46 -5.11 5.74
CA VAL A 237 -5.97 -5.52 7.05
C VAL A 237 -4.89 -5.40 8.11
N HIS A 238 -5.29 -4.98 9.30
CA HIS A 238 -4.48 -5.15 10.50
C HIS A 238 -4.76 -6.55 11.06
N ALA A 239 -3.74 -7.40 11.10
CA ALA A 239 -3.84 -8.84 11.42
C ALA A 239 -2.80 -9.26 12.46
N PRO A 240 -2.94 -8.86 13.74
CA PRO A 240 -1.96 -9.20 14.78
C PRO A 240 -1.77 -10.71 14.97
N ASN A 241 -2.79 -11.52 14.66
CA ASN A 241 -2.74 -12.98 14.75
C ASN A 241 -2.41 -13.68 13.43
N ASN A 242 -2.04 -12.93 12.38
CA ASN A 242 -1.60 -13.44 11.06
C ASN A 242 -2.49 -14.54 10.46
N ARG A 243 -3.82 -14.52 10.67
CA ARG A 243 -4.74 -15.52 10.12
C ARG A 243 -5.96 -14.87 9.47
N ARG A 244 -6.16 -15.09 8.16
CA ARG A 244 -7.26 -14.55 7.37
C ARG A 244 -7.80 -15.59 6.37
N LYS A 245 -9.10 -15.47 6.04
CA LYS A 245 -9.80 -16.38 5.10
C LYS A 245 -10.46 -15.66 3.91
N THR A 246 -10.38 -14.35 3.81
CA THR A 246 -11.09 -13.57 2.80
C THR A 246 -10.33 -13.57 1.49
N MET A 247 -10.90 -14.10 0.42
CA MET A 247 -10.37 -13.96 -0.93
C MET A 247 -10.59 -12.52 -1.43
N CYS A 248 -9.51 -11.85 -1.82
CA CYS A 248 -9.51 -10.49 -2.35
C CYS A 248 -8.25 -10.25 -3.18
N GLY A 249 -8.23 -9.23 -4.03
CA GLY A 249 -7.11 -8.88 -4.89
C GLY A 249 -7.38 -9.19 -6.37
N THR A 250 -6.36 -8.99 -7.20
CA THR A 250 -6.38 -9.23 -8.64
C THR A 250 -5.88 -10.64 -8.93
N LEU A 251 -6.59 -11.42 -9.72
CA LEU A 251 -6.35 -12.86 -9.92
C LEU A 251 -4.88 -13.19 -10.25
N ASP A 252 -4.26 -12.45 -11.18
CA ASP A 252 -2.90 -12.71 -11.65
C ASP A 252 -1.83 -12.55 -10.56
N TYR A 253 -2.16 -11.86 -9.46
CA TYR A 253 -1.30 -11.57 -8.32
C TYR A 253 -1.63 -12.41 -7.07
N LEU A 254 -2.74 -13.20 -7.12
CA LEU A 254 -3.15 -14.01 -5.98
C LEU A 254 -2.21 -15.20 -5.76
N PRO A 255 -1.81 -15.46 -4.51
CA PRO A 255 -1.00 -16.64 -4.19
C PRO A 255 -1.84 -17.91 -4.15
N PRO A 256 -1.21 -19.11 -4.29
CA PRO A 256 -1.92 -20.38 -4.33
C PRO A 256 -2.76 -20.67 -3.08
N GLU A 257 -2.33 -20.21 -1.90
CA GLU A 257 -3.07 -20.38 -0.64
C GLU A 257 -4.37 -19.54 -0.57
N MET A 258 -4.53 -18.52 -1.44
CA MET A 258 -5.77 -17.73 -1.51
C MET A 258 -6.76 -18.25 -2.55
N ILE A 259 -6.33 -19.07 -3.51
CA ILE A 259 -7.18 -19.54 -4.61
C ILE A 259 -7.63 -21.00 -4.45
N LYS A 260 -7.09 -21.76 -3.49
CA LYS A 260 -7.48 -23.18 -3.27
C LYS A 260 -8.95 -23.27 -2.84
N PRO A 261 -9.83 -23.95 -3.60
CA PRO A 261 -11.22 -24.17 -3.19
C PRO A 261 -11.32 -25.20 -2.07
N GLY A 262 -12.21 -24.97 -1.10
CA GLY A 262 -12.83 -26.03 -0.33
C GLY A 262 -12.16 -26.50 0.96
N THR A 263 -11.10 -25.86 1.46
CA THR A 263 -10.62 -26.19 2.81
C THR A 263 -11.08 -25.11 3.80
N SER A 264 -11.88 -25.52 4.80
CA SER A 264 -12.35 -24.66 5.89
C SER A 264 -11.21 -23.99 6.66
N ASP A 265 -9.98 -24.44 6.45
CA ASP A 265 -8.77 -24.04 7.17
C ASP A 265 -7.74 -23.26 6.34
N ASN A 266 -8.14 -22.69 5.17
CA ASN A 266 -7.26 -21.85 4.37
C ASN A 266 -7.03 -20.50 5.07
N PHE A 267 -6.18 -20.52 6.07
CA PHE A 267 -5.63 -19.30 6.64
C PHE A 267 -4.42 -18.86 5.83
N TYR A 268 -4.32 -17.57 5.56
CA TYR A 268 -3.14 -16.95 5.00
C TYR A 268 -2.59 -15.87 5.95
N ASN A 269 -1.34 -15.53 5.77
CA ASN A 269 -0.61 -14.54 6.55
C ASN A 269 0.03 -13.48 5.63
N GLU A 270 0.97 -12.70 6.14
CA GLU A 270 1.70 -11.67 5.40
C GLU A 270 2.53 -12.20 4.23
N LYS A 271 2.77 -13.50 4.15
CA LYS A 271 3.52 -14.12 3.03
C LYS A 271 2.81 -14.00 1.68
N VAL A 272 1.52 -13.65 1.67
CA VAL A 272 0.78 -13.35 0.44
C VAL A 272 1.38 -12.15 -0.31
N ASP A 273 1.85 -11.12 0.43
CA ASP A 273 2.48 -9.96 -0.18
C ASP A 273 3.85 -10.30 -0.81
N LEU A 274 4.55 -11.33 -0.30
CA LEU A 274 5.81 -11.82 -0.90
C LEU A 274 5.57 -12.47 -2.25
N TRP A 275 4.51 -13.27 -2.39
CA TRP A 275 4.11 -13.83 -3.67
C TRP A 275 3.80 -12.72 -4.68
N SER A 276 2.95 -11.76 -4.30
CA SER A 276 2.62 -10.62 -5.16
C SER A 276 3.85 -9.80 -5.55
N LEU A 277 4.85 -9.68 -4.65
CA LEU A 277 6.13 -9.05 -4.95
C LEU A 277 6.92 -9.86 -6.00
N GLY A 278 6.84 -11.20 -5.97
CA GLY A 278 7.43 -12.09 -6.98
C GLY A 278 6.79 -11.91 -8.35
N VAL A 279 5.46 -11.85 -8.41
CA VAL A 279 4.72 -11.55 -9.64
C VAL A 279 5.11 -10.19 -10.20
N LEU A 280 5.17 -9.17 -9.35
CA LEU A 280 5.58 -7.82 -9.71
C LEU A 280 7.02 -7.76 -10.25
N THR A 281 7.94 -8.53 -9.64
CA THR A 281 9.34 -8.62 -10.09
C THR A 281 9.43 -9.20 -11.51
N TYR A 282 8.68 -10.27 -11.76
CA TYR A 282 8.59 -10.88 -13.08
C TYR A 282 8.01 -9.89 -14.09
N GLU A 283 6.86 -9.26 -13.79
CA GLU A 283 6.19 -8.35 -14.70
C GLU A 283 7.05 -7.12 -15.04
N PHE A 284 7.82 -6.60 -14.10
CA PHE A 284 8.75 -5.49 -14.39
C PHE A 284 9.81 -5.87 -15.44
N LEU A 285 10.26 -7.12 -15.45
CA LEU A 285 11.33 -7.61 -16.33
C LEU A 285 10.83 -8.20 -17.65
N VAL A 286 9.58 -8.66 -17.69
CA VAL A 286 8.99 -9.34 -18.85
C VAL A 286 7.93 -8.47 -19.55
N GLY A 287 7.17 -7.69 -18.78
CA GLY A 287 6.11 -6.80 -19.28
C GLY A 287 4.69 -7.36 -19.15
N GLU A 288 4.56 -8.60 -18.71
CA GLU A 288 3.30 -9.30 -18.45
C GLU A 288 3.41 -10.16 -17.19
N ALA A 289 2.28 -10.55 -16.59
CA ALA A 289 2.29 -11.35 -15.38
C ALA A 289 2.67 -12.82 -15.70
N PRO A 290 3.37 -13.56 -14.79
CA PRO A 290 3.92 -14.89 -15.07
C PRO A 290 2.85 -15.97 -15.32
N PHE A 291 1.63 -15.76 -14.85
CA PHE A 291 0.53 -16.73 -14.88
C PHE A 291 -0.65 -16.26 -15.72
N GLU A 292 -0.55 -15.13 -16.41
CA GLU A 292 -1.62 -14.52 -17.20
C GLU A 292 -2.12 -15.48 -18.29
N ASP A 293 -3.43 -15.80 -18.23
CA ASP A 293 -4.13 -16.69 -19.15
C ASP A 293 -5.66 -16.49 -18.97
N THR A 294 -6.48 -17.39 -19.51
CA THR A 294 -7.90 -17.43 -19.12
C THR A 294 -8.05 -17.64 -17.60
N PRO A 295 -9.09 -17.16 -16.95
CA PRO A 295 -9.20 -17.22 -15.48
C PRO A 295 -8.99 -18.63 -14.89
N VAL A 296 -9.50 -19.66 -15.56
CA VAL A 296 -9.35 -21.06 -15.12
C VAL A 296 -7.90 -21.54 -15.29
N MET A 297 -7.25 -21.19 -16.39
CA MET A 297 -5.86 -21.56 -16.65
C MET A 297 -4.91 -20.78 -15.74
N THR A 298 -5.14 -19.47 -15.52
CA THR A 298 -4.40 -18.67 -14.56
C THR A 298 -4.40 -19.33 -13.18
N GLN A 299 -5.57 -19.75 -12.67
CA GLN A 299 -5.67 -20.46 -11.38
C GLN A 299 -4.86 -21.77 -11.38
N ARG A 300 -4.92 -22.55 -12.47
CA ARG A 300 -4.15 -23.80 -12.59
C ARG A 300 -2.65 -23.56 -12.61
N ARG A 301 -2.19 -22.54 -13.34
CA ARG A 301 -0.78 -22.15 -13.42
C ARG A 301 -0.27 -21.65 -12.07
N ILE A 302 -1.02 -20.79 -11.37
CA ILE A 302 -0.70 -20.34 -10.02
C ILE A 302 -0.59 -21.53 -9.06
N ALA A 303 -1.56 -22.46 -9.09
CA ALA A 303 -1.57 -23.62 -8.19
C ALA A 303 -0.35 -24.55 -8.33
N ARG A 304 0.38 -24.45 -9.45
CA ARG A 304 1.58 -25.24 -9.76
C ARG A 304 2.86 -24.41 -9.80
N ALA A 305 2.75 -23.09 -9.64
CA ALA A 305 3.83 -22.11 -9.93
C ALA A 305 4.40 -22.32 -11.34
N ASP A 306 3.53 -22.63 -12.31
CA ASP A 306 3.91 -22.94 -13.69
C ASP A 306 4.17 -21.65 -14.47
N MET A 307 5.44 -21.25 -14.54
CA MET A 307 5.92 -20.05 -15.23
C MET A 307 7.15 -20.35 -16.09
N SER A 308 7.27 -19.63 -17.18
CA SER A 308 8.48 -19.62 -18.02
C SER A 308 9.19 -18.29 -17.87
N ILE A 309 10.46 -18.30 -17.50
CA ILE A 309 11.26 -17.08 -17.38
C ILE A 309 12.12 -16.94 -18.66
N PRO A 310 11.95 -15.84 -19.43
CA PRO A 310 12.69 -15.65 -20.66
C PRO A 310 14.21 -15.53 -20.44
N SER A 311 14.98 -15.96 -21.44
CA SER A 311 16.47 -16.04 -21.37
C SER A 311 17.17 -14.69 -21.23
N TRP A 312 16.49 -13.57 -21.53
CA TRP A 312 17.07 -12.23 -21.33
C TRP A 312 17.04 -11.75 -19.87
N VAL A 313 16.30 -12.44 -18.98
CA VAL A 313 16.30 -12.17 -17.54
C VAL A 313 17.55 -12.79 -16.93
N SER A 314 18.33 -12.00 -16.19
CA SER A 314 19.61 -12.48 -15.62
C SER A 314 19.39 -13.65 -14.66
N PRO A 315 20.43 -14.49 -14.47
CA PRO A 315 20.39 -15.60 -13.51
C PRO A 315 20.06 -15.13 -12.10
N GLU A 316 20.58 -13.98 -11.67
CA GLU A 316 20.35 -13.42 -10.35
C GLU A 316 18.89 -12.94 -10.17
N ALA A 317 18.31 -12.30 -11.19
CA ALA A 317 16.89 -11.91 -11.18
C ALA A 317 15.98 -13.15 -11.17
N THR A 318 16.33 -14.16 -11.99
CA THR A 318 15.63 -15.45 -12.04
C THR A 318 15.63 -16.14 -10.67
N ASP A 319 16.76 -16.12 -9.95
CA ASP A 319 16.89 -16.70 -8.62
C ASP A 319 15.95 -16.01 -7.61
N LEU A 320 15.90 -14.67 -7.61
CA LEU A 320 14.98 -13.93 -6.75
C LEU A 320 13.51 -14.24 -7.04
N ILE A 321 13.13 -14.25 -8.33
CA ILE A 321 11.74 -14.59 -8.74
C ILE A 321 11.38 -15.98 -8.22
N LYS A 322 12.25 -16.99 -8.43
CA LYS A 322 12.01 -18.37 -7.97
C LYS A 322 11.94 -18.49 -6.44
N LYS A 323 12.67 -17.67 -5.69
CA LYS A 323 12.64 -17.64 -4.22
C LYS A 323 11.38 -16.95 -3.67
N LEU A 324 10.74 -16.08 -4.44
CA LEU A 324 9.49 -15.42 -4.08
C LEU A 324 8.26 -16.25 -4.48
N LEU A 325 8.26 -16.84 -5.69
CA LEU A 325 7.14 -17.61 -6.25
C LEU A 325 7.21 -19.09 -5.84
N VAL A 326 7.34 -19.35 -4.53
CA VAL A 326 7.33 -20.68 -3.94
C VAL A 326 5.92 -21.01 -3.46
N LEU A 327 5.41 -22.23 -3.78
CA LEU A 327 4.07 -22.68 -3.39
C LEU A 327 3.86 -22.68 -1.87
N ASP A 328 4.87 -23.16 -1.12
CA ASP A 328 4.86 -23.14 0.33
C ASP A 328 5.17 -21.72 0.84
N PRO A 329 4.23 -21.00 1.48
CA PRO A 329 4.45 -19.64 1.94
C PRO A 329 5.64 -19.49 2.89
N GLU A 330 5.90 -20.49 3.71
CA GLU A 330 6.97 -20.44 4.74
C GLU A 330 8.38 -20.60 4.12
N LYS A 331 8.47 -21.09 2.89
CA LYS A 331 9.73 -21.23 2.15
C LYS A 331 10.05 -20.02 1.27
N ARG A 332 9.15 -19.03 1.18
CA ARG A 332 9.43 -17.78 0.44
C ARG A 332 10.51 -17.00 1.13
N ILE A 333 11.41 -16.39 0.34
CA ILE A 333 12.51 -15.56 0.86
C ILE A 333 11.98 -14.44 1.76
N PRO A 334 12.50 -14.26 2.99
CA PRO A 334 12.10 -13.17 3.88
C PRO A 334 12.46 -11.80 3.32
N LEU A 335 11.66 -10.77 3.63
CA LEU A 335 11.88 -9.39 3.14
C LEU A 335 13.25 -8.82 3.55
N GLU A 336 13.78 -9.25 4.70
CA GLU A 336 15.11 -8.86 5.19
C GLU A 336 16.23 -9.35 4.25
N GLN A 337 16.07 -10.55 3.71
CA GLN A 337 17.06 -11.16 2.82
C GLN A 337 16.99 -10.59 1.38
N ILE A 338 15.85 -10.03 0.97
CA ILE A 338 15.71 -9.42 -0.35
C ILE A 338 16.67 -8.25 -0.51
N GLN A 339 16.88 -7.42 0.51
CA GLN A 339 17.81 -6.28 0.48
C GLN A 339 19.27 -6.73 0.31
N GLN A 340 19.57 -7.96 0.71
CA GLN A 340 20.91 -8.57 0.64
C GLN A 340 21.06 -9.51 -0.56
N HIS A 341 20.02 -9.66 -1.38
CA HIS A 341 20.06 -10.55 -2.53
C HIS A 341 21.05 -10.04 -3.58
N PRO A 342 21.87 -10.92 -4.22
CA PRO A 342 22.89 -10.51 -5.20
C PRO A 342 22.37 -9.60 -6.30
N TRP A 343 21.17 -9.85 -6.82
CA TRP A 343 20.53 -8.99 -7.82
C TRP A 343 20.27 -7.57 -7.31
N ILE A 344 19.78 -7.43 -6.07
CA ILE A 344 19.51 -6.12 -5.46
C ILE A 344 20.83 -5.40 -5.18
N ILE A 345 21.82 -6.08 -4.59
CA ILE A 345 23.14 -5.49 -4.31
C ILE A 345 23.79 -4.98 -5.60
N LYS A 346 23.80 -5.79 -6.66
CA LYS A 346 24.38 -5.46 -7.97
C LYS A 346 23.85 -4.13 -8.55
N HIS A 347 22.57 -3.80 -8.28
CA HIS A 347 21.90 -2.66 -8.89
C HIS A 347 21.61 -1.51 -7.93
N CYS A 348 21.68 -1.71 -6.61
CA CYS A 348 21.29 -0.74 -5.61
C CYS A 348 22.43 -0.26 -4.69
N VAL A 349 23.56 -1.00 -4.60
CA VAL A 349 24.72 -0.55 -3.82
C VAL A 349 25.49 0.51 -4.61
N LYS A 350 25.81 1.64 -3.98
CA LYS A 350 26.58 2.72 -4.55
C LYS A 350 28.01 2.22 -4.82
N GLY A 351 28.35 1.92 -6.06
CA GLY A 351 29.70 1.72 -6.55
C GLY A 351 30.10 2.84 -7.51
N GLU A 352 31.33 2.88 -8.00
CA GLU A 352 31.89 3.89 -8.91
C GLU A 352 31.03 4.19 -10.16
N ARG A 353 30.08 3.30 -10.50
CA ARG A 353 29.10 3.51 -11.59
C ARG A 353 28.03 4.56 -11.27
N ALA A 354 27.84 4.95 -10.00
CA ALA A 354 26.93 6.03 -9.63
C ALA A 354 27.48 7.40 -10.04
N SER A 355 28.81 7.59 -10.02
CA SER A 355 29.48 8.84 -10.41
C SER A 355 29.37 9.15 -11.91
N ASN A 356 29.25 8.14 -12.77
CA ASN A 356 29.06 8.34 -14.20
C ASN A 356 27.60 8.64 -14.58
N ARG A 357 26.60 8.27 -13.73
CA ARG A 357 25.19 8.58 -13.96
C ARG A 357 24.79 9.97 -13.47
N GLU A 358 25.53 10.56 -12.53
CA GLU A 358 25.35 11.96 -12.15
C GLU A 358 25.62 12.93 -13.30
N LYS A 359 26.48 12.54 -14.26
CA LYS A 359 26.73 13.32 -15.50
C LYS A 359 25.57 13.29 -16.49
N ASP A 360 24.69 12.28 -16.40
CA ASP A 360 23.50 12.13 -17.26
C ASP A 360 22.21 12.65 -16.64
N GLY A 361 22.28 13.40 -15.53
CA GLY A 361 21.13 14.06 -14.88
C GLY A 361 20.14 13.13 -14.15
N THR A 362 20.51 11.88 -13.89
CA THR A 362 19.70 10.92 -13.12
C THR A 362 20.20 10.78 -11.69
N TRP A 363 19.45 11.34 -10.73
CA TRP A 363 19.79 11.39 -9.30
C TRP A 363 19.66 10.04 -8.61
N PRO A 364 20.65 9.62 -7.76
CA PRO A 364 20.47 8.49 -6.86
C PRO A 364 19.62 8.90 -5.65
N PHE A 365 18.79 7.97 -5.18
CA PHE A 365 17.91 8.15 -4.03
C PHE A 365 18.67 8.43 -2.74
N ALA A 366 18.79 9.70 -2.35
CA ALA A 366 19.15 10.09 -1.01
C ALA A 366 17.86 10.29 -0.19
N SER A 367 17.86 9.80 1.04
CA SER A 367 16.83 10.05 2.04
C SER A 367 16.72 11.56 2.28
N VAL A 368 15.75 12.20 1.64
CA VAL A 368 15.50 13.63 1.81
C VAL A 368 14.58 13.81 3.00
N GLY A 369 15.13 14.31 4.09
CA GLY A 369 14.38 14.82 5.22
C GLY A 369 13.60 16.08 4.83
N VAL A 370 12.58 16.40 5.62
CA VAL A 370 11.64 17.51 5.46
C VAL A 370 12.32 18.90 5.25
N ARG A 371 13.62 19.02 5.40
CA ARG A 371 14.39 20.27 5.23
C ARG A 371 14.54 20.77 3.80
N ASP A 372 14.54 19.89 2.80
CA ASP A 372 14.80 20.30 1.39
C ASP A 372 13.56 20.88 0.70
N PHE A 373 12.37 20.73 1.29
CA PHE A 373 11.13 21.32 0.78
C PHE A 373 11.10 22.86 0.94
N LEU A 374 11.91 23.43 1.83
CA LEU A 374 12.00 24.89 2.03
C LEU A 374 12.88 25.60 1.00
N LEU A 375 13.80 24.93 0.34
CA LEU A 375 14.71 25.50 -0.65
C LEU A 375 14.10 25.67 -2.04
N TRP A 376 13.09 24.88 -2.41
CA TRP A 376 12.35 25.06 -3.68
C TRP A 376 11.53 26.33 -3.75
N ARG A 377 11.26 26.98 -2.60
CA ARG A 377 10.48 28.22 -2.48
C ARG A 377 11.19 29.45 -3.07
N HIS A 378 12.51 29.42 -3.28
CA HIS A 378 13.28 30.58 -3.73
C HIS A 378 13.67 30.60 -5.22
N SER A 379 13.45 29.53 -5.97
CA SER A 379 13.88 29.43 -7.36
C SER A 379 12.81 29.71 -8.43
N ASN A 380 11.55 29.97 -8.06
CA ASN A 380 10.46 30.20 -9.01
C ASN A 380 9.74 31.55 -8.85
N ASN A 381 10.41 32.55 -8.31
CA ASN A 381 9.98 33.97 -8.37
C ASN A 381 11.01 34.74 -9.19
N HIS A 382 11.04 34.51 -10.49
CA HIS A 382 11.49 35.43 -11.52
C HIS A 382 10.77 35.11 -12.83
#